data_e10e9fe52b3e96ed2189a39440a08eda
#
_entry.id   e10e9fe52b3e96ed2189a39440a08eda
#
_cell.length_a   1.000
_cell.length_b   1.000
_cell.length_c   1.000
_cell.angle_alpha   90.00
_cell.angle_beta   90.00
_cell.angle_gamma   90.00
#
_symmetry.space_group_name_H-M   'P 1'
#
loop_
_entity.id
_entity.type
_entity.pdbx_description
1 polymer ?
#
loop_
_entity_poly.entity_id
_entity_poly.type
_entity_poly.pdbx_seq_one_letter_code
_entity_poly.pdbx_strand_id
1 'polypeptide(L)'
;MKRNTFLKLSSSSALALSLSPRLLFGSPVSSAEGSSARTLTILHTNDQHSRIEPFDQNAGRNAHKGGFARRAELISRIRREEKGVLLLDSGDIFQGTPYFNMFGGALEFKLMSMMGYDAATMGNHDFDNGLEGFVKVLPEAKFPFITSNYDFSNTLVEGRTEPYRVVERNGLRIGLLG
;
A
#
# COMPACT_ATOMS: atom_id res chain seq x y z
N MET A 1 14.45 -22.35 -11.65
CA MET A 1 14.00 -22.36 -13.08
C MET A 1 14.40 -21.03 -13.70
N LYS A 2 15.13 -21.04 -14.81
CA LYS A 2 15.62 -19.80 -15.42
C LYS A 2 14.48 -19.07 -16.15
N ARG A 3 14.36 -17.75 -15.99
CA ARG A 3 13.31 -16.87 -16.56
C ARG A 3 12.99 -17.09 -18.05
N ASN A 4 13.96 -17.57 -18.82
CA ASN A 4 13.82 -17.80 -20.26
C ASN A 4 13.08 -19.10 -20.63
N THR A 5 12.80 -19.99 -19.68
CA THR A 5 12.08 -21.25 -19.94
C THR A 5 10.57 -21.06 -19.83
N PHE A 6 10.13 -20.08 -19.05
CA PHE A 6 8.70 -19.76 -18.89
C PHE A 6 8.10 -19.13 -20.15
N LEU A 7 8.88 -18.31 -20.86
CA LEU A 7 8.41 -17.62 -22.08
C LEU A 7 8.36 -18.49 -23.34
N LYS A 8 8.96 -19.69 -23.29
CA LYS A 8 8.95 -20.61 -24.44
C LYS A 8 7.79 -21.62 -24.45
N LEU A 9 7.03 -21.72 -23.37
CA LEU A 9 5.90 -22.65 -23.26
C LEU A 9 4.54 -22.07 -23.62
N SER A 10 4.45 -20.77 -23.90
CA SER A 10 3.21 -20.07 -24.24
C SER A 10 2.98 -19.80 -25.73
N SER A 11 3.85 -20.31 -26.61
CA SER A 11 3.77 -20.01 -28.06
C SER A 11 3.53 -21.21 -28.98
N SER A 12 2.99 -22.31 -28.48
CA SER A 12 2.75 -23.51 -29.32
C SER A 12 1.34 -24.06 -29.11
N SER A 13 0.33 -23.34 -29.61
CA SER A 13 -1.00 -23.90 -29.87
C SER A 13 -1.69 -23.08 -30.96
N ALA A 14 -1.09 -23.08 -32.13
CA ALA A 14 -1.77 -22.71 -33.34
C ALA A 14 -1.69 -23.92 -34.31
N LEU A 15 -2.71 -24.76 -34.32
CA LEU A 15 -2.89 -25.72 -35.38
C LEU A 15 -4.34 -25.74 -35.87
N ALA A 16 -4.48 -25.22 -37.04
CA ALA A 16 -5.38 -25.50 -38.16
C ALA A 16 -6.68 -26.29 -37.87
N LEU A 17 -7.81 -25.69 -38.19
CA LEU A 17 -8.93 -26.39 -38.80
C LEU A 17 -9.51 -25.55 -39.95
N SER A 18 -9.29 -26.08 -41.16
CA SER A 18 -9.81 -25.57 -42.40
C SER A 18 -11.23 -26.07 -42.68
N LEU A 19 -12.00 -25.22 -43.41
CA LEU A 19 -13.12 -25.52 -44.30
C LEU A 19 -14.49 -25.86 -43.72
N SER A 20 -15.37 -24.86 -43.71
CA SER A 20 -16.63 -24.93 -44.50
C SER A 20 -17.33 -23.56 -44.51
N PRO A 21 -17.80 -23.01 -45.61
CA PRO A 21 -18.55 -21.76 -45.66
C PRO A 21 -20.03 -22.04 -45.31
N ARG A 22 -20.43 -21.74 -44.08
CA ARG A 22 -21.83 -21.55 -43.75
C ARG A 22 -22.08 -20.08 -43.50
N LEU A 23 -22.70 -19.45 -44.49
CA LEU A 23 -23.41 -18.18 -44.32
C LEU A 23 -24.47 -18.35 -43.24
N LEU A 24 -24.13 -18.01 -42.01
CA LEU A 24 -25.08 -17.71 -40.96
C LEU A 24 -25.05 -16.19 -40.80
N PHE A 25 -26.17 -15.56 -41.12
CA PHE A 25 -26.44 -14.17 -40.73
C PHE A 25 -26.22 -14.06 -39.25
N GLY A 26 -25.04 -13.64 -38.86
CA GLY A 26 -24.72 -13.31 -37.48
C GLY A 26 -25.53 -12.09 -37.12
N SER A 27 -26.42 -12.25 -36.16
CA SER A 27 -26.99 -11.10 -35.46
C SER A 27 -25.87 -10.18 -35.04
N PRO A 28 -26.03 -8.83 -35.14
CA PRO A 28 -25.00 -7.93 -34.69
C PRO A 28 -24.68 -8.28 -33.23
N VAL A 29 -23.44 -8.69 -32.99
CA VAL A 29 -22.93 -8.76 -31.62
C VAL A 29 -23.13 -7.37 -31.09
N SER A 30 -24.11 -7.22 -30.19
CA SER A 30 -24.29 -5.99 -29.42
C SER A 30 -22.92 -5.66 -28.86
N SER A 31 -22.35 -4.58 -29.37
CA SER A 31 -21.13 -4.01 -28.82
C SER A 31 -21.41 -3.83 -27.34
N ALA A 32 -20.69 -4.58 -26.51
CA ALA A 32 -20.73 -4.42 -25.07
C ALA A 32 -20.58 -2.93 -24.81
N GLU A 33 -21.62 -2.32 -24.26
CA GLU A 33 -21.61 -0.93 -23.84
C GLU A 33 -20.32 -0.72 -23.07
N GLY A 34 -19.55 0.29 -23.49
CA GLY A 34 -18.19 0.50 -23.04
C GLY A 34 -18.09 0.47 -21.51
N SER A 35 -17.56 -0.63 -20.99
CA SER A 35 -17.11 -0.70 -19.61
C SER A 35 -16.06 0.40 -19.47
N SER A 36 -16.45 1.54 -18.91
CA SER A 36 -15.48 2.59 -18.62
C SER A 36 -14.38 1.99 -17.75
N ALA A 37 -13.15 2.03 -18.23
CA ALA A 37 -12.01 1.50 -17.48
C ALA A 37 -12.00 2.13 -16.08
N ARG A 38 -11.98 1.28 -15.05
CA ARG A 38 -11.84 1.75 -13.66
C ARG A 38 -10.37 1.81 -13.33
N THR A 39 -9.93 2.94 -12.80
CA THR A 39 -8.55 3.16 -12.39
C THR A 39 -8.45 3.12 -10.87
N LEU A 40 -7.32 2.60 -10.38
CA LEU A 40 -6.90 2.63 -8.99
C LEU A 40 -5.53 3.27 -8.92
N THR A 41 -5.38 4.31 -8.10
CA THR A 41 -4.09 4.92 -7.83
C THR A 41 -3.61 4.45 -6.47
N ILE A 42 -2.49 3.73 -6.43
CA ILE A 42 -1.86 3.25 -5.19
C ILE A 42 -0.70 4.18 -4.85
N LEU A 43 -0.79 4.81 -3.69
CA LEU A 43 0.30 5.54 -3.06
C LEU A 43 0.92 4.66 -1.99
N HIS A 44 2.23 4.59 -1.99
CA HIS A 44 2.96 3.70 -1.10
C HIS A 44 4.12 4.42 -0.44
N THR A 45 4.28 4.22 0.87
CA THR A 45 5.44 4.64 1.65
C THR A 45 6.00 3.46 2.44
N ASN A 46 7.27 3.56 2.82
CA ASN A 46 7.98 2.64 3.69
C ASN A 46 9.20 3.35 4.28
N ASP A 47 9.79 2.79 5.32
CA ASP A 47 11.04 3.27 5.92
C ASP A 47 11.00 4.78 6.21
N GLN A 48 9.93 5.22 6.85
CA GLN A 48 9.74 6.65 7.15
C GLN A 48 10.71 7.13 8.23
N HIS A 49 11.06 6.24 9.15
CA HIS A 49 12.06 6.44 10.19
C HIS A 49 11.89 7.78 10.93
N SER A 50 10.66 8.04 11.37
CA SER A 50 10.30 9.26 12.12
C SER A 50 10.77 10.56 11.45
N ARG A 51 10.97 10.57 10.12
CA ARG A 51 11.43 11.74 9.37
C ARG A 51 10.31 12.76 9.19
N ILE A 52 9.93 13.40 10.30
CA ILE A 52 8.86 14.42 10.32
C ILE A 52 9.27 15.64 9.52
N GLU A 53 10.48 16.16 9.76
CA GLU A 53 11.03 17.31 9.04
C GLU A 53 11.73 16.87 7.75
N PRO A 54 11.82 17.76 6.75
CA PRO A 54 12.69 17.52 5.60
C PRO A 54 14.14 17.31 6.02
N PHE A 55 14.90 16.65 5.18
CA PHE A 55 16.38 16.61 5.36
C PHE A 55 16.96 18.01 5.37
N ASP A 56 17.91 18.25 6.26
CA ASP A 56 18.58 19.54 6.37
C ASP A 56 19.43 19.88 5.14
N GLN A 57 19.92 21.13 5.07
CA GLN A 57 20.72 21.61 3.94
C GLN A 57 22.04 20.86 3.73
N ASN A 58 22.56 20.19 4.77
CA ASN A 58 23.84 19.48 4.72
C ASN A 58 23.67 18.00 4.31
N ALA A 59 22.47 17.53 4.05
CA ALA A 59 22.19 16.14 3.69
C ALA A 59 22.55 15.77 2.24
N GLY A 60 23.46 16.52 1.60
CA GLY A 60 23.95 16.26 0.25
C GLY A 60 22.80 16.14 -0.77
N ARG A 61 22.76 15.03 -1.51
CA ARG A 61 21.70 14.81 -2.54
C ARG A 61 20.28 14.76 -1.97
N ASN A 62 20.14 14.59 -0.67
CA ASN A 62 18.84 14.52 0.00
C ASN A 62 18.43 15.86 0.64
N ALA A 63 19.25 16.89 0.56
CA ALA A 63 18.98 18.20 1.13
C ALA A 63 17.56 18.69 0.76
N HIS A 64 16.85 19.17 1.75
CA HIS A 64 15.50 19.69 1.65
C HIS A 64 14.43 18.71 1.11
N LYS A 65 14.72 17.41 0.97
CA LYS A 65 13.75 16.39 0.54
C LYS A 65 13.00 15.81 1.73
N GLY A 66 11.86 15.14 1.44
CA GLY A 66 11.05 14.46 2.44
C GLY A 66 10.25 15.42 3.33
N GLY A 67 9.92 14.91 4.51
CA GLY A 67 9.08 15.59 5.49
C GLY A 67 7.58 15.30 5.33
N PHE A 68 6.90 15.19 6.48
CA PHE A 68 5.48 14.81 6.52
C PHE A 68 4.58 15.90 5.92
N ALA A 69 4.88 17.18 6.13
CA ALA A 69 4.07 18.26 5.58
C ALA A 69 4.02 18.26 4.05
N ARG A 70 5.17 18.06 3.39
CA ARG A 70 5.23 17.96 1.92
C ARG A 70 4.53 16.71 1.41
N ARG A 71 4.67 15.60 2.12
CA ARG A 71 3.96 14.36 1.80
C ARG A 71 2.45 14.55 1.91
N ALA A 72 1.98 15.18 2.98
CA ALA A 72 0.56 15.48 3.17
C ALA A 72 -0.01 16.31 2.02
N GLU A 73 0.70 17.36 1.58
CA GLU A 73 0.27 18.18 0.44
C GLU A 73 0.26 17.37 -0.87
N LEU A 74 1.29 16.56 -1.12
CA LEU A 74 1.33 15.70 -2.30
C LEU A 74 0.16 14.72 -2.34
N ILE A 75 -0.11 14.03 -1.23
CA ILE A 75 -1.24 13.10 -1.08
C ILE A 75 -2.56 13.83 -1.31
N SER A 76 -2.73 15.00 -0.68
CA SER A 76 -3.93 15.81 -0.82
C SER A 76 -4.16 16.21 -2.28
N ARG A 77 -3.12 16.65 -2.98
CA ARG A 77 -3.19 17.00 -4.41
C ARG A 77 -3.62 15.81 -5.26
N ILE A 78 -2.96 14.65 -5.09
CA ILE A 78 -3.30 13.45 -5.86
C ILE A 78 -4.76 13.03 -5.62
N ARG A 79 -5.24 13.11 -4.37
CA ARG A 79 -6.63 12.78 -4.05
C ARG A 79 -7.66 13.75 -4.67
N ARG A 80 -7.26 14.98 -4.99
CA ARG A 80 -8.13 15.91 -5.73
C ARG A 80 -8.17 15.59 -7.23
N GLU A 81 -7.09 15.06 -7.77
CA GLU A 81 -6.90 14.80 -9.21
C GLU A 81 -7.36 13.37 -9.60
N GLU A 82 -7.21 12.40 -8.69
CA GLU A 82 -7.42 10.98 -8.98
C GLU A 82 -8.62 10.40 -8.21
N LYS A 83 -9.37 9.54 -8.89
CA LYS A 83 -10.43 8.75 -8.26
C LYS A 83 -9.87 7.40 -7.75
N GLY A 84 -10.31 6.96 -6.57
CA GLY A 84 -9.94 5.65 -6.06
C GLY A 84 -8.48 5.57 -5.61
N VAL A 85 -8.02 6.56 -4.83
CA VAL A 85 -6.68 6.54 -4.22
C VAL A 85 -6.67 5.59 -3.02
N LEU A 86 -5.65 4.73 -2.95
CA LEU A 86 -5.33 3.86 -1.84
C LEU A 86 -3.92 4.22 -1.32
N LEU A 87 -3.83 4.59 -0.05
CA LEU A 87 -2.57 5.02 0.58
C LEU A 87 -2.13 3.98 1.62
N LEU A 88 -0.99 3.36 1.37
CA LEU A 88 -0.45 2.24 2.15
C LEU A 88 0.95 2.55 2.68
N ASP A 89 1.32 1.87 3.78
CA ASP A 89 2.68 1.90 4.33
C ASP A 89 3.20 0.48 4.58
N SER A 90 4.48 0.25 4.31
CA SER A 90 5.11 -1.07 4.45
C SER A 90 6.01 -1.20 5.67
N GLY A 91 5.84 -0.34 6.68
CA GLY A 91 6.54 -0.43 7.95
C GLY A 91 7.85 0.35 8.00
N ASP A 92 8.56 0.16 9.11
CA ASP A 92 9.70 0.97 9.56
C ASP A 92 9.31 2.46 9.66
N ILE A 93 8.17 2.69 10.30
CA ILE A 93 7.61 4.01 10.55
C ILE A 93 8.45 4.73 11.61
N PHE A 94 8.88 3.98 12.63
CA PHE A 94 9.54 4.47 13.83
C PHE A 94 11.06 4.55 13.67
N GLN A 95 11.69 5.17 14.68
CA GLN A 95 13.13 5.29 14.83
C GLN A 95 13.79 6.18 13.77
N GLY A 96 15.00 6.68 14.04
CA GLY A 96 15.83 7.44 13.09
C GLY A 96 15.91 8.95 13.33
N THR A 97 15.02 9.53 14.14
CA THR A 97 15.10 10.95 14.52
C THR A 97 14.74 11.17 16.00
N PRO A 98 15.09 12.34 16.59
CA PRO A 98 14.72 12.67 17.96
C PRO A 98 13.20 12.64 18.25
N TYR A 99 12.36 12.74 17.23
CA TYR A 99 10.90 12.67 17.41
C TYR A 99 10.46 11.33 18.00
N PHE A 100 11.05 10.22 17.53
CA PHE A 100 10.76 8.91 18.13
C PHE A 100 11.16 8.85 19.60
N ASN A 101 12.33 9.38 19.97
CA ASN A 101 12.77 9.40 21.35
C ASN A 101 11.84 10.21 22.27
N MET A 102 11.22 11.27 21.72
CA MET A 102 10.32 12.16 22.48
C MET A 102 8.89 11.63 22.55
N PHE A 103 8.38 11.02 21.49
CA PHE A 103 6.96 10.70 21.33
C PHE A 103 6.70 9.19 21.22
N GLY A 104 7.74 8.36 21.10
CA GLY A 104 7.63 6.90 21.06
C GLY A 104 6.81 6.34 19.90
N GLY A 105 6.61 7.10 18.82
CA GLY A 105 5.80 6.72 17.66
C GLY A 105 4.39 7.33 17.63
N ALA A 106 3.92 7.92 18.72
CA ALA A 106 2.58 8.52 18.79
C ALA A 106 2.38 9.66 17.77
N LEU A 107 3.42 10.48 17.55
CA LEU A 107 3.38 11.58 16.60
C LEU A 107 3.24 11.07 15.17
N GLU A 108 4.02 10.05 14.82
CA GLU A 108 4.03 9.43 13.50
C GLU A 108 2.64 8.86 13.16
N PHE A 109 2.07 8.05 14.04
CA PHE A 109 0.73 7.48 13.84
C PHE A 109 -0.36 8.54 13.74
N LYS A 110 -0.28 9.59 14.56
CA LYS A 110 -1.22 10.71 14.51
C LYS A 110 -1.15 11.45 13.17
N LEU A 111 0.06 11.76 12.70
CA LEU A 111 0.25 12.44 11.42
C LEU A 111 -0.16 11.56 10.23
N MET A 112 0.15 10.26 10.26
CA MET A 112 -0.32 9.32 9.25
C MET A 112 -1.85 9.21 9.24
N SER A 113 -2.48 9.19 10.40
CA SER A 113 -3.94 9.22 10.53
C SER A 113 -4.54 10.48 9.93
N MET A 114 -3.92 11.65 10.17
CA MET A 114 -4.35 12.92 9.55
C MET A 114 -4.19 12.92 8.04
N MET A 115 -3.17 12.25 7.50
CA MET A 115 -2.99 12.06 6.06
C MET A 115 -3.96 11.02 5.47
N GLY A 116 -4.68 10.26 6.31
CA GLY A 116 -5.66 9.27 5.89
C GLY A 116 -5.04 8.04 5.25
N TYR A 117 -4.04 7.45 5.90
CA TYR A 117 -3.56 6.13 5.49
C TYR A 117 -4.68 5.11 5.57
N ASP A 118 -4.78 4.24 4.59
CA ASP A 118 -5.81 3.20 4.50
C ASP A 118 -5.42 1.93 5.25
N ALA A 119 -4.12 1.61 5.27
CA ALA A 119 -3.54 0.52 6.05
C ALA A 119 -2.02 0.69 6.15
N ALA A 120 -1.42 0.01 7.13
CA ALA A 120 0.02 -0.18 7.25
C ALA A 120 0.33 -1.63 7.61
N THR A 121 1.57 -2.05 7.38
CA THR A 121 2.16 -3.21 8.04
C THR A 121 3.28 -2.75 8.98
N MET A 122 4.01 -3.67 9.57
CA MET A 122 5.05 -3.41 10.55
C MET A 122 6.41 -3.84 10.01
N GLY A 123 7.40 -2.98 10.18
CA GLY A 123 8.80 -3.32 10.01
C GLY A 123 9.46 -3.66 11.37
N ASN A 124 10.75 -3.95 11.35
CA ASN A 124 11.48 -4.32 12.57
C ASN A 124 11.64 -3.14 13.53
N HIS A 125 11.82 -1.93 13.04
CA HIS A 125 11.97 -0.73 13.86
C HIS A 125 10.68 -0.27 14.55
N ASP A 126 9.52 -0.74 14.10
CA ASP A 126 8.26 -0.45 14.77
C ASP A 126 8.16 -1.12 16.16
N PHE A 127 9.09 -2.03 16.47
CA PHE A 127 9.21 -2.71 17.76
C PHE A 127 10.42 -2.26 18.60
N ASP A 128 11.10 -1.19 18.25
CA ASP A 128 12.30 -0.73 18.98
C ASP A 128 12.00 -0.36 20.47
N ASN A 129 10.77 0.02 20.78
CA ASN A 129 10.29 0.19 22.16
C ASN A 129 9.55 -1.04 22.71
N GLY A 130 9.75 -2.22 22.10
CA GLY A 130 9.05 -3.46 22.44
C GLY A 130 7.57 -3.44 22.04
N LEU A 131 6.90 -4.57 22.30
CA LEU A 131 5.45 -4.70 22.04
C LEU A 131 4.63 -3.73 22.91
N GLU A 132 5.05 -3.47 24.14
CA GLU A 132 4.43 -2.52 25.04
C GLU A 132 4.45 -1.10 24.46
N GLY A 133 5.59 -0.68 23.91
CA GLY A 133 5.74 0.63 23.28
C GLY A 133 4.83 0.77 22.07
N PHE A 134 4.78 -0.24 21.22
CA PHE A 134 3.90 -0.27 20.06
C PHE A 134 2.42 -0.17 20.47
N VAL A 135 1.97 -1.04 21.38
CA VAL A 135 0.58 -1.07 21.86
C VAL A 135 0.16 0.23 22.52
N LYS A 136 1.07 0.88 23.26
CA LYS A 136 0.82 2.16 23.92
C LYS A 136 0.42 3.26 22.95
N VAL A 137 1.05 3.31 21.77
CA VAL A 137 0.81 4.36 20.76
C VAL A 137 -0.21 3.95 19.68
N LEU A 138 -0.55 2.68 19.61
CA LEU A 138 -1.51 2.15 18.63
C LEU A 138 -2.86 2.91 18.59
N PRO A 139 -3.43 3.43 19.70
CA PRO A 139 -4.67 4.22 19.65
C PRO A 139 -4.61 5.49 18.80
N GLU A 140 -3.42 6.00 18.50
CA GLU A 140 -3.23 7.17 17.62
C GLU A 140 -3.36 6.81 16.13
N ALA A 141 -3.17 5.54 15.75
CA ALA A 141 -3.41 5.03 14.41
C ALA A 141 -4.92 4.86 14.17
N LYS A 142 -5.47 5.62 13.22
CA LYS A 142 -6.88 5.49 12.78
C LYS A 142 -7.00 4.62 11.52
N PHE A 143 -5.97 3.88 11.22
CA PHE A 143 -5.87 2.90 10.13
C PHE A 143 -5.48 1.54 10.72
N PRO A 144 -5.86 0.43 10.08
CA PRO A 144 -5.50 -0.91 10.54
C PRO A 144 -4.04 -1.23 10.25
N PHE A 145 -3.46 -2.06 11.10
CA PHE A 145 -2.24 -2.79 10.80
C PHE A 145 -2.59 -4.17 10.24
N ILE A 146 -2.04 -4.49 9.06
CA ILE A 146 -2.27 -5.75 8.36
C ILE A 146 -0.95 -6.52 8.35
N THR A 147 -0.96 -7.74 8.89
CA THR A 147 0.23 -8.59 8.91
C THR A 147 -0.18 -10.05 8.78
N SER A 148 0.34 -10.70 7.76
CA SER A 148 0.05 -12.11 7.47
C SER A 148 1.15 -13.06 7.94
N ASN A 149 2.33 -12.53 8.27
CA ASN A 149 3.56 -13.28 8.53
C ASN A 149 4.02 -13.24 9.99
N TYR A 150 3.41 -12.40 10.84
CA TYR A 150 3.69 -12.39 12.28
C TYR A 150 2.64 -13.19 13.03
N ASP A 151 3.08 -14.05 13.94
CA ASP A 151 2.22 -14.69 14.93
C ASP A 151 2.29 -13.91 16.23
N PHE A 152 1.22 -13.22 16.56
CA PHE A 152 1.08 -12.46 17.80
C PHE A 152 0.29 -13.19 18.89
N SER A 153 0.03 -14.49 18.72
CA SER A 153 -0.67 -15.29 19.75
C SER A 153 0.04 -15.20 21.09
N ASN A 154 -0.72 -15.02 22.16
CA ASN A 154 -0.21 -14.85 23.54
C ASN A 154 0.69 -13.63 23.75
N THR A 155 0.58 -12.60 22.91
CA THR A 155 1.29 -11.32 23.07
C THR A 155 0.33 -10.17 23.31
N LEU A 156 0.86 -8.99 23.65
CA LEU A 156 0.07 -7.76 23.80
C LEU A 156 -0.57 -7.26 22.50
N VAL A 157 -0.10 -7.73 21.37
CA VAL A 157 -0.57 -7.35 20.02
C VAL A 157 -1.68 -8.28 19.51
N GLU A 158 -1.95 -9.40 20.22
CA GLU A 158 -3.00 -10.35 19.86
C GLU A 158 -4.35 -9.63 19.65
N GLY A 159 -4.98 -9.90 18.50
CA GLY A 159 -6.27 -9.30 18.14
C GLY A 159 -6.24 -7.80 17.80
N ARG A 160 -5.05 -7.19 17.71
CA ARG A 160 -4.88 -5.77 17.38
C ARG A 160 -4.44 -5.52 15.94
N THR A 161 -4.18 -6.58 15.19
CA THR A 161 -3.82 -6.56 13.78
C THR A 161 -4.74 -7.47 12.98
N GLU A 162 -4.77 -7.30 11.68
CA GLU A 162 -5.57 -8.12 10.77
C GLU A 162 -4.64 -8.94 9.87
N PRO A 163 -4.93 -10.24 9.62
CA PRO A 163 -4.12 -11.03 8.71
C PRO A 163 -4.28 -10.58 7.25
N TYR A 164 -5.44 -10.06 6.89
CA TYR A 164 -5.73 -9.46 5.59
C TYR A 164 -6.95 -8.55 5.71
N ARG A 165 -7.12 -7.66 4.73
CA ARG A 165 -8.33 -6.84 4.61
C ARG A 165 -8.75 -6.72 3.16
N VAL A 166 -10.06 -6.73 2.91
CA VAL A 166 -10.62 -6.38 1.60
C VAL A 166 -11.20 -4.98 1.70
N VAL A 167 -10.72 -4.10 0.84
CA VAL A 167 -11.21 -2.71 0.73
C VAL A 167 -11.87 -2.49 -0.62
N GLU A 168 -12.75 -1.50 -0.70
CA GLU A 168 -13.36 -1.09 -1.96
C GLU A 168 -12.91 0.32 -2.32
N ARG A 169 -12.44 0.51 -3.56
CA ARG A 169 -12.06 1.82 -4.11
C ARG A 169 -12.50 1.89 -5.58
N ASN A 170 -13.20 2.95 -5.92
CA ASN A 170 -13.71 3.19 -7.28
C ASN A 170 -14.47 1.98 -7.87
N GLY A 171 -15.22 1.24 -7.03
CA GLY A 171 -15.94 0.04 -7.40
C GLY A 171 -15.06 -1.20 -7.66
N LEU A 172 -13.76 -1.13 -7.31
CA LEU A 172 -12.86 -2.27 -7.33
C LEU A 172 -12.73 -2.85 -5.92
N ARG A 173 -12.80 -4.17 -5.80
CA ARG A 173 -12.51 -4.89 -4.56
C ARG A 173 -11.03 -5.30 -4.55
N ILE A 174 -10.31 -4.87 -3.52
CA ILE A 174 -8.85 -5.00 -3.43
C ILE A 174 -8.54 -5.76 -2.14
N GLY A 175 -7.82 -6.89 -2.25
CA GLY A 175 -7.27 -7.60 -1.10
C GLY A 175 -5.94 -6.99 -0.69
N LEU A 176 -5.78 -6.68 0.59
CA LEU A 176 -4.54 -6.23 1.20
C LEU A 176 -3.97 -7.34 2.06
N LEU A 177 -2.68 -7.62 1.89
CA LEU A 177 -1.87 -8.54 2.67
C LEU A 177 -0.60 -7.80 3.10
N GLY A 178 -0.17 -7.96 4.35
CA GLY A 178 1.03 -7.34 4.93
C GLY A 178 2.05 -8.37 5.40
#